data_7c17c9f6f273095a7071c5489a694e8d
#
_entry.id   7c17c9f6f273095a7071c5489a694e8d
#
_cell.length_a   1.000
_cell.length_b   1.000
_cell.length_c   1.000
_cell.angle_alpha   90.00
_cell.angle_beta   90.00
_cell.angle_gamma   90.00
#
_symmetry.space_group_name_H-M   'P 1'
#
loop_
_entity.id
_entity.type
_entity.pdbx_description
1 polymer ?
#
loop_
_entity_poly.entity_id
_entity_poly.type
_entity_poly.pdbx_seq_one_letter_code
_entity_poly.pdbx_strand_id
1 'polypeptide(L)'
;MITKLFSRSALHEHPDPAQRVQGVAALPPDSGELAQLVAADPAPEVRVAAANRCTDLPALAGAWAAESDAAVRVALATALGNLLSATTDDAG
;
A
#
# COMPACT_ATOMS: atom_id res chain seq x y z
N MET A 1 25.60 6.55 14.09
CA MET A 1 24.70 5.87 14.72
C MET A 1 23.34 6.15 14.37
N ILE A 2 22.89 7.29 14.44
CA ILE A 2 21.63 7.70 14.06
C ILE A 2 21.31 7.35 12.68
N THR A 3 22.26 7.39 11.84
CA THR A 3 22.12 7.10 10.50
C THR A 3 21.62 5.73 10.27
N LYS A 4 21.99 4.78 11.04
CA LYS A 4 21.57 3.50 10.85
C LYS A 4 20.15 3.28 11.11
N LEU A 5 19.66 3.86 12.10
CA LEU A 5 18.30 3.76 12.38
C LEU A 5 17.50 4.25 11.26
N PHE A 6 17.88 5.38 10.77
CA PHE A 6 17.23 6.03 9.78
C PHE A 6 17.17 5.27 8.54
N SER A 7 18.20 4.66 8.15
CA SER A 7 18.21 4.03 6.91
C SER A 7 17.37 2.80 6.84
N ARG A 8 17.08 2.15 7.92
CA ARG A 8 16.27 1.00 7.86
C ARG A 8 14.82 1.27 7.85
N SER A 9 14.36 1.99 8.79
CA SER A 9 12.95 2.16 8.94
C SER A 9 12.40 3.20 8.03
N ALA A 10 13.22 3.97 7.37
CA ALA A 10 12.73 5.06 6.56
C ALA A 10 12.71 4.81 5.07
N LEU A 11 12.90 3.58 4.62
CA LEU A 11 12.85 3.31 3.20
C LEU A 11 11.54 3.73 2.56
N HIS A 12 10.44 3.52 3.25
CA HIS A 12 9.14 3.90 2.72
C HIS A 12 8.95 5.42 2.68
N GLU A 13 9.87 6.17 3.26
CA GLU A 13 9.85 7.63 3.22
C GLU A 13 10.95 8.21 2.35
N HIS A 14 11.71 7.35 1.68
CA HIS A 14 12.84 7.79 0.88
C HIS A 14 12.38 8.70 -0.25
N PRO A 15 13.13 9.72 -0.62
CA PRO A 15 12.73 10.61 -1.72
C PRO A 15 12.59 9.91 -3.06
N ASP A 16 13.34 8.82 -3.27
CA ASP A 16 13.29 8.09 -4.52
C ASP A 16 12.12 7.09 -4.50
N PRO A 17 11.16 7.19 -5.42
CA PRO A 17 10.04 6.25 -5.44
C PRO A 17 10.44 4.79 -5.52
N ALA A 18 11.51 4.46 -6.22
CA ALA A 18 11.97 3.09 -6.32
C ALA A 18 12.37 2.54 -4.95
N GLN A 19 12.99 3.39 -4.13
CA GLN A 19 13.35 2.99 -2.78
C GLN A 19 12.11 2.87 -1.89
N ARG A 20 11.14 3.73 -2.09
CA ARG A 20 9.89 3.63 -1.33
C ARG A 20 9.16 2.33 -1.66
N VAL A 21 9.20 1.90 -2.93
CA VAL A 21 8.59 0.62 -3.30
C VAL A 21 9.27 -0.52 -2.53
N GLN A 22 10.59 -0.47 -2.40
CA GLN A 22 11.29 -1.48 -1.62
C GLN A 22 10.90 -1.42 -0.15
N GLY A 23 10.69 -0.23 0.37
CA GLY A 23 10.28 -0.04 1.76
C GLY A 23 8.90 -0.62 2.05
N VAL A 24 8.04 -0.64 1.06
CA VAL A 24 6.70 -1.21 1.21
C VAL A 24 6.79 -2.67 1.65
N ALA A 25 7.75 -3.42 1.10
CA ALA A 25 7.87 -4.83 1.41
C ALA A 25 8.23 -5.09 2.88
N ALA A 26 8.78 -4.11 3.55
CA ALA A 26 9.15 -4.22 4.95
C ALA A 26 8.04 -3.84 5.91
N LEU A 27 6.96 -3.25 5.42
CA LEU A 27 5.85 -2.84 6.28
C LEU A 27 4.86 -3.97 6.44
N PRO A 28 4.29 -4.15 7.63
CA PRO A 28 3.25 -5.17 7.82
C PRO A 28 2.03 -4.83 6.97
N PRO A 29 1.30 -5.84 6.48
CA PRO A 29 0.16 -5.58 5.58
C PRO A 29 -0.95 -4.73 6.20
N ASP A 30 -1.04 -4.73 7.52
CA ASP A 30 -2.07 -3.96 8.22
C ASP A 30 -1.53 -2.68 8.87
N SER A 31 -0.32 -2.24 8.52
CA SER A 31 0.26 -1.07 9.18
C SER A 31 -0.39 0.22 8.70
N GLY A 32 -0.44 1.18 9.58
CA GLY A 32 -0.98 2.50 9.25
C GLY A 32 -0.13 3.23 8.22
N GLU A 33 1.19 3.00 8.26
CA GLU A 33 2.08 3.60 7.27
C GLU A 33 1.78 3.08 5.88
N LEU A 34 1.49 1.78 5.76
CA LEU A 34 1.15 1.20 4.47
C LEU A 34 -0.15 1.80 3.94
N ALA A 35 -1.13 1.94 4.80
CA ALA A 35 -2.40 2.55 4.42
C ALA A 35 -2.21 3.98 3.93
N GLN A 36 -1.32 4.71 4.56
CA GLN A 36 -1.03 6.07 4.12
C GLN A 36 -0.37 6.11 2.76
N LEU A 37 0.53 5.18 2.47
CA LEU A 37 1.18 5.11 1.16
C LEU A 37 0.16 4.80 0.07
N VAL A 38 -0.78 3.93 0.35
CA VAL A 38 -1.83 3.60 -0.61
C VAL A 38 -2.62 4.84 -0.99
N ALA A 39 -2.92 5.68 -0.02
CA ALA A 39 -3.81 6.82 -0.23
C ALA A 39 -3.09 8.07 -0.67
N ALA A 40 -1.87 8.29 -0.23
CA ALA A 40 -1.26 9.60 -0.31
C ALA A 40 0.10 9.69 -0.97
N ASP A 41 0.76 8.57 -1.29
CA ASP A 41 2.09 8.68 -1.90
C ASP A 41 1.98 9.35 -3.26
N PRO A 42 2.84 10.31 -3.56
CA PRO A 42 2.76 11.03 -4.83
C PRO A 42 3.10 10.17 -6.04
N ALA A 43 3.83 9.07 -5.88
CA ALA A 43 4.22 8.24 -7.01
C ALA A 43 3.24 7.09 -7.21
N PRO A 44 2.65 6.95 -8.40
CA PRO A 44 1.70 5.87 -8.63
C PRO A 44 2.29 4.47 -8.41
N GLU A 45 3.55 4.27 -8.75
CA GLU A 45 4.17 2.96 -8.57
C GLU A 45 4.26 2.57 -7.10
N VAL A 46 4.41 3.55 -6.20
CA VAL A 46 4.42 3.27 -4.78
C VAL A 46 3.00 2.93 -4.32
N ARG A 47 2.00 3.66 -4.81
CA ARG A 47 0.61 3.37 -4.46
C ARG A 47 0.22 1.97 -4.92
N VAL A 48 0.68 1.54 -6.12
CA VAL A 48 0.40 0.18 -6.62
C VAL A 48 1.04 -0.85 -5.69
N ALA A 49 2.31 -0.66 -5.36
CA ALA A 49 3.00 -1.62 -4.51
C ALA A 49 2.34 -1.71 -3.14
N ALA A 50 1.95 -0.56 -2.59
CA ALA A 50 1.30 -0.53 -1.28
C ALA A 50 -0.08 -1.19 -1.34
N ALA A 51 -0.84 -0.95 -2.40
CA ALA A 51 -2.17 -1.54 -2.54
C ALA A 51 -2.07 -3.06 -2.64
N ASN A 52 -1.05 -3.56 -3.34
CA ASN A 52 -0.89 -4.99 -3.50
C ASN A 52 -0.55 -5.69 -2.19
N ARG A 53 -0.02 -4.98 -1.24
CA ARG A 53 0.36 -5.55 0.05
C ARG A 53 -0.65 -5.28 1.16
N CYS A 54 -1.41 -4.21 1.05
CA CYS A 54 -2.29 -3.73 2.13
C CYS A 54 -3.50 -4.65 2.32
N THR A 55 -3.83 -4.94 3.57
CA THR A 55 -5.02 -5.73 3.89
C THR A 55 -6.06 -4.93 4.67
N ASP A 56 -5.87 -3.62 4.77
CA ASP A 56 -6.81 -2.75 5.48
C ASP A 56 -7.93 -2.38 4.52
N LEU A 57 -9.04 -3.08 4.62
CA LEU A 57 -10.16 -2.92 3.70
C LEU A 57 -10.71 -1.49 3.66
N PRO A 58 -10.98 -0.84 4.78
CA PRO A 58 -11.44 0.55 4.73
C PRO A 58 -10.45 1.49 4.05
N ALA A 59 -9.15 1.28 4.27
CA ALA A 59 -8.14 2.13 3.64
C ALA A 59 -8.13 1.93 2.13
N LEU A 60 -8.24 0.69 1.67
CA LEU A 60 -8.28 0.39 0.26
C LEU A 60 -9.53 0.97 -0.39
N ALA A 61 -10.66 0.86 0.27
CA ALA A 61 -11.92 1.39 -0.26
C ALA A 61 -11.87 2.92 -0.36
N GLY A 62 -11.31 3.56 0.65
CA GLY A 62 -11.16 5.02 0.63
C GLY A 62 -10.23 5.48 -0.49
N ALA A 63 -9.13 4.75 -0.67
CA ALA A 63 -8.19 5.06 -1.73
C ALA A 63 -8.84 4.88 -3.10
N TRP A 64 -9.64 3.84 -3.28
CA TRP A 64 -10.34 3.58 -4.53
C TRP A 64 -11.23 4.76 -4.90
N ALA A 65 -11.94 5.28 -3.93
CA ALA A 65 -12.87 6.40 -4.17
C ALA A 65 -12.15 7.66 -4.63
N ALA A 66 -10.91 7.86 -4.21
CA ALA A 66 -10.17 9.07 -4.52
C ALA A 66 -9.15 8.91 -5.65
N GLU A 67 -8.86 7.68 -6.07
CA GLU A 67 -7.77 7.43 -7.00
C GLU A 67 -8.15 7.73 -8.44
N SER A 68 -7.28 8.44 -9.15
CA SER A 68 -7.50 8.75 -10.55
C SER A 68 -6.55 8.02 -11.50
N ASP A 69 -5.47 7.44 -10.98
CA ASP A 69 -4.51 6.75 -11.85
C ASP A 69 -5.03 5.35 -12.19
N ALA A 70 -5.06 5.02 -13.48
CA ALA A 70 -5.65 3.76 -13.93
C ALA A 70 -4.93 2.53 -13.38
N ALA A 71 -3.60 2.55 -13.33
CA ALA A 71 -2.84 1.42 -12.84
C ALA A 71 -3.09 1.20 -11.35
N VAL A 72 -3.19 2.29 -10.59
CA VAL A 72 -3.47 2.20 -9.16
C VAL A 72 -4.89 1.69 -8.94
N ARG A 73 -5.83 2.15 -9.75
CA ARG A 73 -7.20 1.67 -9.63
C ARG A 73 -7.30 0.17 -9.87
N VAL A 74 -6.55 -0.34 -10.84
CA VAL A 74 -6.54 -1.78 -11.10
C VAL A 74 -5.97 -2.52 -9.90
N ALA A 75 -4.88 -2.02 -9.32
CA ALA A 75 -4.29 -2.66 -8.14
C ALA A 75 -5.25 -2.64 -6.96
N LEU A 76 -5.94 -1.52 -6.76
CA LEU A 76 -6.90 -1.40 -5.67
C LEU A 76 -8.08 -2.34 -5.88
N ALA A 77 -8.59 -2.42 -7.11
CA ALA A 77 -9.71 -3.31 -7.41
C ALA A 77 -9.32 -4.76 -7.17
N THR A 78 -8.10 -5.14 -7.56
CA THR A 78 -7.61 -6.49 -7.35
C THR A 78 -7.48 -6.79 -5.85
N ALA A 79 -6.90 -5.86 -5.10
CA ALA A 79 -6.73 -6.05 -3.67
C ALA A 79 -8.07 -6.14 -2.95
N LEU A 80 -9.01 -5.28 -3.31
CA LEU A 80 -10.34 -5.30 -2.71
C LEU A 80 -11.06 -6.59 -3.07
N GLY A 81 -10.97 -7.02 -4.31
CA GLY A 81 -11.60 -8.25 -4.75
C GLY A 81 -11.07 -9.46 -4.01
N ASN A 82 -9.75 -9.51 -3.81
CA ASN A 82 -9.14 -10.62 -3.10
C ASN A 82 -9.59 -10.68 -1.65
N LEU A 83 -9.66 -9.53 -0.98
CA LEU A 83 -10.08 -9.50 0.41
C LEU A 83 -11.55 -9.85 0.56
N LEU A 84 -12.38 -9.35 -0.33
CA LEU A 84 -13.81 -9.64 -0.28
C LEU A 84 -14.08 -11.11 -0.62
N SER A 85 -13.32 -11.66 -1.55
CA SER A 85 -13.46 -13.06 -1.89
C SER A 85 -13.08 -13.96 -0.74
N ALA A 86 -12.02 -13.63 -0.03
CA ALA A 86 -11.60 -14.39 1.12
C ALA A 86 -12.69 -14.39 2.19
N THR A 87 -13.31 -13.23 2.38
CA THR A 87 -14.40 -13.13 3.35
C THR A 87 -15.59 -13.96 2.93
N THR A 88 -15.87 -13.95 1.64
CA THR A 88 -17.00 -14.69 1.12
C THR A 88 -16.77 -16.18 1.23
N ASP A 89 -15.55 -16.61 1.00
CA ASP A 89 -15.21 -17.99 1.11
C ASP A 89 -15.45 -18.51 2.50
N ASP A 90 -15.18 -17.72 3.48
CA ASP A 90 -15.43 -18.08 4.83
C ASP A 90 -16.88 -18.33 5.07
N ALA A 91 -17.71 -17.58 4.47
CA ALA A 91 -19.14 -17.72 4.67
C ALA A 91 -19.63 -18.97 3.98
N GLY A 92 -18.95 -19.36 2.95
CA GLY A 92 -19.37 -20.51 2.22
C GLY A 92 -19.04 -21.77 2.93
#